data_db60b802865a734cb2d8c76f7ccb1509
#
_entry.id   db60b802865a734cb2d8c76f7ccb1509
#
_cell.length_a   1.000
_cell.length_b   1.000
_cell.length_c   1.000
_cell.angle_alpha   90.00
_cell.angle_beta   90.00
_cell.angle_gamma   90.00
#
_symmetry.space_group_name_H-M   'P 1'
#
loop_
_entity.id
_entity.type
_entity.pdbx_description
1 polymer ?
#
loop_
_entity_poly.entity_id
_entity_poly.type
_entity_poly.pdbx_seq_one_letter_code
_entity_poly.pdbx_strand_id
1 'polypeptide(L)' 'SDIIGITAIEITQDMIGQKIGQFTCYEIKTGDAVQSVEQKNFQKMIETHGGKYQVVRSTKDI' A
#
# COMPACT_ATOMS: atom_id res chain seq x y z
N SER A 1 -14.28 -1.98 -10.25
CA SER A 1 -15.23 -1.81 -9.15
C SER A 1 -15.41 -0.34 -8.84
N ASP A 2 -16.57 0.02 -8.38
CA ASP A 2 -16.90 1.41 -8.05
C ASP A 2 -16.41 1.82 -6.66
N ILE A 3 -16.15 0.85 -5.81
CA ILE A 3 -15.71 1.10 -4.44
C ILE A 3 -14.51 0.20 -4.15
N ILE A 4 -13.47 0.80 -3.59
CA ILE A 4 -12.31 0.06 -3.15
C ILE A 4 -11.97 0.49 -1.72
N GLY A 5 -11.54 -0.46 -0.90
CA GLY A 5 -11.18 -0.17 0.48
C GLY A 5 -10.23 -1.20 1.06
N ILE A 6 -9.84 -0.96 2.29
CA ILE A 6 -8.96 -1.84 3.03
C ILE A 6 -9.63 -2.19 4.35
N THR A 7 -9.70 -3.48 4.65
CA THR A 7 -10.13 -3.95 5.96
C THR A 7 -8.91 -4.51 6.69
N ALA A 8 -8.61 -3.95 7.85
CA ALA A 8 -7.53 -4.43 8.67
C ALA A 8 -7.92 -5.72 9.37
N ILE A 9 -7.04 -6.72 9.31
CA ILE A 9 -7.25 -8.01 9.96
C ILE A 9 -6.09 -8.25 10.92
N GLU A 10 -6.41 -8.52 12.16
CA GLU A 10 -5.40 -8.85 13.16
C GLU A 10 -4.89 -10.27 12.93
N ILE A 11 -3.57 -10.42 12.91
CA ILE A 11 -2.94 -11.74 12.74
C ILE A 11 -3.00 -12.49 14.06
N THR A 12 -3.55 -13.70 14.00
CA THR A 12 -3.68 -14.57 15.17
C THR A 12 -2.88 -15.85 14.97
N GLN A 13 -2.72 -16.63 16.05
CA GLN A 13 -1.98 -17.89 16.01
C GLN A 13 -2.62 -18.89 15.02
N ASP A 14 -3.92 -18.84 14.86
CA ASP A 14 -4.65 -19.74 13.96
C ASP A 14 -4.28 -19.53 12.49
N MET A 15 -3.66 -18.39 12.17
CA MET A 15 -3.31 -18.03 10.82
C MET A 15 -1.91 -18.46 10.42
N ILE A 16 -1.17 -19.12 11.30
CA ILE A 16 0.19 -19.58 10.99
C ILE A 16 0.15 -20.52 9.79
N GLY A 17 0.97 -20.23 8.79
CA GLY A 17 1.05 -21.03 7.57
C GLY A 17 0.01 -20.68 6.52
N GLN A 18 -0.96 -19.82 6.82
CA GLN A 18 -1.93 -19.36 5.84
C GLN A 18 -1.38 -18.20 5.03
N LYS A 19 -1.89 -18.05 3.81
CA LYS A 19 -1.57 -16.92 2.95
C LYS A 19 -2.69 -15.90 3.04
N ILE A 20 -2.32 -14.63 3.14
CA ILE A 20 -3.29 -13.53 3.07
C ILE A 20 -2.87 -12.59 1.95
N GLY A 21 -3.86 -11.98 1.29
CA GLY A 21 -3.58 -10.93 0.32
C GLY A 21 -3.28 -9.63 1.05
N GLN A 22 -2.14 -9.02 0.73
CA GLN A 22 -1.79 -7.72 1.28
C GLN A 22 -2.08 -6.66 0.23
N PHE A 23 -2.88 -5.66 0.58
CA PHE A 23 -3.13 -4.53 -0.32
C PHE A 23 -1.80 -3.85 -0.63
N THR A 24 -1.50 -3.70 -1.91
CA THR A 24 -0.24 -3.12 -2.37
C THR A 24 -0.53 -2.01 -3.36
N CYS A 25 0.09 -0.87 -3.15
CA CYS A 25 -0.07 0.29 -4.00
C CYS A 25 1.29 0.77 -4.47
N TYR A 26 1.41 1.01 -5.77
CA TYR A 26 2.59 1.64 -6.35
C TYR A 26 2.21 3.01 -6.86
N GLU A 27 2.92 4.03 -6.40
CA GLU A 27 2.76 5.39 -6.87
C GLU A 27 3.89 5.69 -7.84
N ILE A 28 3.55 5.97 -9.11
CA ILE A 28 4.55 6.22 -10.15
C ILE A 28 4.82 7.71 -10.23
N LYS A 29 6.09 8.08 -10.09
CA LYS A 29 6.56 9.47 -10.21
C LYS A 29 7.65 9.55 -11.25
N THR A 30 7.67 10.66 -12.00
CA THR A 30 8.70 10.92 -13.00
C THR A 30 9.55 12.12 -12.58
N GLY A 31 10.84 12.07 -12.94
CA GLY A 31 11.78 13.16 -12.66
C GLY A 31 11.89 13.46 -11.17
N ASP A 32 11.77 14.75 -10.83
CA ASP A 32 11.91 15.23 -9.45
C ASP A 32 10.55 15.41 -8.77
N ALA A 33 9.48 14.88 -9.35
CA ALA A 33 8.15 14.99 -8.77
C ALA A 33 8.14 14.43 -7.34
N VAL A 34 7.45 15.12 -6.45
CA VAL A 34 7.33 14.73 -5.05
C VAL A 34 5.88 14.38 -4.74
N GLN A 35 5.71 13.61 -3.67
CA GLN A 35 4.41 13.18 -3.21
C GLN A 35 3.59 14.38 -2.73
N SER A 36 2.32 14.45 -3.15
CA SER A 36 1.41 15.49 -2.63
C SER A 36 0.98 15.17 -1.20
N VAL A 37 0.34 16.15 -0.55
CA VAL A 37 -0.17 15.95 0.81
C VAL A 37 -1.22 14.84 0.82
N GLU A 38 -2.12 14.83 -0.16
CA GLU A 38 -3.13 13.79 -0.29
C GLU A 38 -2.52 12.41 -0.47
N GLN A 39 -1.46 12.32 -1.27
CA GLN A 39 -0.76 11.05 -1.48
C GLN A 39 -0.06 10.57 -0.21
N LYS A 40 0.54 11.48 0.56
CA LYS A 40 1.16 11.13 1.84
C LYS A 40 0.13 10.64 2.85
N ASN A 41 -1.03 11.27 2.88
CA ASN A 41 -2.13 10.86 3.77
C ASN A 41 -2.66 9.49 3.36
N PHE A 42 -2.78 9.24 2.07
CA PHE A 42 -3.22 7.96 1.54
C PHE A 42 -2.22 6.85 1.90
N GLN A 43 -0.93 7.12 1.74
CA GLN A 43 0.13 6.19 2.14
C GLN A 43 0.03 5.83 3.62
N LYS A 44 -0.13 6.84 4.47
CA LYS A 44 -0.25 6.63 5.91
C LYS A 44 -1.44 5.75 6.25
N MET A 45 -2.57 5.96 5.59
CA MET A 45 -3.77 5.16 5.80
C MET A 45 -3.52 3.70 5.40
N ILE A 46 -2.91 3.47 4.23
CA ILE A 46 -2.61 2.13 3.74
C ILE A 46 -1.68 1.41 4.72
N GLU A 47 -0.60 2.06 5.14
CA GLU A 47 0.40 1.43 6.02
C GLU A 47 -0.16 1.18 7.41
N THR A 48 -1.00 2.07 7.91
CA THR A 48 -1.64 1.90 9.22
C THR A 48 -2.54 0.67 9.22
N HIS A 49 -3.13 0.33 8.08
CA HIS A 49 -4.01 -0.83 7.94
C HIS A 49 -3.26 -2.09 7.48
N GLY A 50 -1.94 -2.08 7.50
CA GLY A 50 -1.14 -3.26 7.16
C GLY A 50 -0.87 -3.45 5.68
N GLY A 51 -1.22 -2.49 4.84
CA GLY A 51 -0.92 -2.52 3.42
C GLY A 51 0.51 -2.10 3.11
N LYS A 52 0.88 -2.26 1.87
CA LYS A 52 2.20 -1.86 1.36
C LYS A 52 2.05 -0.71 0.39
N TYR A 53 2.87 0.30 0.55
CA TYR A 53 2.87 1.45 -0.35
C TYR A 53 4.32 1.74 -0.77
N GLN A 54 4.52 1.93 -2.07
CA GLN A 54 5.87 2.19 -2.59
C GLN A 54 5.81 3.25 -3.67
N VAL A 55 6.70 4.24 -3.56
CA VAL A 55 6.90 5.24 -4.60
C VAL A 55 7.90 4.67 -5.60
N VAL A 56 7.52 4.64 -6.88
CA VAL A 56 8.31 4.03 -7.94
C VAL A 56 8.71 5.14 -8.92
N ARG A 57 10.01 5.28 -9.17
CA ARG A 57 10.52 6.27 -10.10
C ARG A 57 10.98 5.66 -11.42
N SER A 58 11.12 4.34 -11.45
CA SER A 58 11.43 3.61 -12.67
C SER A 58 10.95 2.17 -12.52
N THR A 59 10.86 1.46 -13.65
CA THR A 59 10.45 0.05 -13.64
C THR A 59 11.41 -0.84 -12.85
N LYS A 60 12.63 -0.37 -12.61
CA LYS A 60 13.60 -1.13 -11.82
C LYS A 60 13.27 -1.15 -10.33
N ASP A 61 12.40 -0.25 -9.88
CA ASP A 61 12.02 -0.16 -8.47
C ASP A 61 10.90 -1.15 -8.10
N ILE A 62 10.35 -1.79 -9.07
CA ILE A 62 9.27 -2.76 -8.85
C ILE A 62 9.83 -4.18 -8.68
#